data_2fb51aef29caab7f09265103076283ec
#
_entry.id   2fb51aef29caab7f09265103076283ec
#
_cell.length_a   1.000
_cell.length_b   1.000
_cell.length_c   1.000
_cell.angle_alpha   90.00
_cell.angle_beta   90.00
_cell.angle_gamma   90.00
#
_symmetry.space_group_name_H-M   'P 1'
#
loop_
_entity.id
_entity.type
_entity.pdbx_description
1 polymer ?
#
loop_
_entity_poly.entity_id
_entity_poly.type
_entity_poly.pdbx_seq_one_letter_code
_entity_poly.pdbx_strand_id
1 'polypeptide(L)'
;MFRSLGFQHRPVARLGAFHQHKPKALLSSRQLSLWNPPKFDNEKMFDYAKGSPERAQLTESIKKLKSSFPVKIPIQISGAEITSKQILKQQNPSNHKEVVAEYATATPEHVNAAIDAALKAKPAWEALPFEDRAAIFLRAAELVTGKYRSDIVAATMLGMGKNIWQAEIDAPAETADFFRHYIDEAWKLYAQQPKVQTPGVWNKMEYRPLEGFVYAVSPFNFTALGATLVGPAALLGNVVVWKPSDSAIHASWLLHQILLEAGLPKDVIQFLPGEPNEVTDAVLKRSEFGALTFIGSTKVFKGLQKKIGNGIGDEIYNSYPRVVGETGGKNWGIVHPTADVKSAALNTVRAAFEYQGQKCSANSRVYVAESVWPEFKKHLQEQVSALKVGDVENYENFINPVIHEASFDKLNKIIEDAKNDKDLELVVGGKASKDKGYYVYPTVYQTTNPRHEIMTQELFGPILGIYVFPDNEWEETLKLLDTTSRYALTGSIFAKDPYVLRHAQNALKHAAGMLYLNTKCTGAVVAQQPFGGSRDSGTNDKTGTMAHLQRFVSTRTIKEEFVPLEKVLYPSNE
;
A
#
# COMPACT_ATOMS: atom_id res chain seq x y z
N MET A 1 27.21 -7.10 -60.15
CA MET A 1 26.44 -6.68 -61.36
C MET A 1 25.14 -6.08 -60.86
N PHE A 2 25.10 -4.76 -60.75
CA PHE A 2 23.86 -4.04 -60.38
C PHE A 2 23.17 -3.57 -61.67
N ARG A 3 21.90 -3.92 -61.83
CA ARG A 3 21.05 -3.31 -62.87
C ARG A 3 20.10 -2.33 -62.21
N SER A 4 20.26 -1.06 -62.57
CA SER A 4 19.36 0.05 -62.26
C SER A 4 18.07 -0.07 -63.05
N LEU A 5 16.93 -0.02 -62.38
CA LEU A 5 15.62 0.19 -62.97
C LEU A 5 15.24 1.67 -62.81
N GLY A 6 15.16 2.36 -63.93
CA GLY A 6 14.73 3.76 -64.01
C GLY A 6 13.22 3.89 -63.85
N PHE A 7 12.81 4.79 -62.99
CA PHE A 7 11.42 5.22 -62.88
C PHE A 7 11.16 6.39 -63.84
N GLN A 8 10.24 6.22 -64.77
CA GLN A 8 9.68 7.28 -65.61
C GLN A 8 8.60 8.05 -64.85
N HIS A 9 8.79 9.37 -64.74
CA HIS A 9 7.77 10.28 -64.23
C HIS A 9 6.62 10.44 -65.22
N ARG A 10 5.38 10.18 -64.78
CA ARG A 10 4.18 10.63 -65.46
C ARG A 10 3.61 11.87 -64.73
N PRO A 11 3.08 12.86 -65.44
CA PRO A 11 2.62 14.11 -64.87
C PRO A 11 1.25 13.93 -64.15
N VAL A 12 1.17 14.54 -62.98
CA VAL A 12 -0.05 14.55 -62.14
C VAL A 12 -1.09 15.52 -62.74
N ALA A 13 -2.29 15.02 -63.01
CA ALA A 13 -3.44 15.82 -63.45
C ALA A 13 -3.94 16.73 -62.29
N ARG A 14 -4.24 17.99 -62.62
CA ARG A 14 -4.80 19.00 -61.72
C ARG A 14 -6.20 18.52 -61.25
N LEU A 15 -6.35 18.31 -59.94
CA LEU A 15 -7.65 18.11 -59.29
C LEU A 15 -8.25 19.48 -58.92
N GLY A 16 -9.54 19.60 -59.18
CA GLY A 16 -10.34 20.80 -59.04
C GLY A 16 -10.55 21.27 -57.62
N ALA A 17 -10.91 22.53 -57.49
CA ALA A 17 -11.11 23.26 -56.26
C ALA A 17 -12.20 22.63 -55.38
N PHE A 18 -11.81 22.11 -54.19
CA PHE A 18 -12.73 21.76 -53.11
C PHE A 18 -13.04 22.99 -52.26
N HIS A 19 -14.31 23.26 -52.07
CA HIS A 19 -14.83 24.30 -51.18
C HIS A 19 -14.34 24.09 -49.77
N GLN A 20 -13.67 25.09 -49.23
CA GLN A 20 -13.23 25.13 -47.81
C GLN A 20 -14.46 25.29 -46.91
N HIS A 21 -14.94 24.21 -46.33
CA HIS A 21 -15.66 24.27 -45.06
C HIS A 21 -14.60 24.34 -43.94
N LYS A 22 -14.51 25.49 -43.29
CA LYS A 22 -13.69 25.66 -42.06
C LYS A 22 -14.38 24.91 -40.94
N PRO A 23 -13.84 23.80 -40.43
CA PRO A 23 -14.27 23.31 -39.14
C PRO A 23 -13.68 24.24 -38.06
N LYS A 24 -14.54 24.91 -37.31
CA LYS A 24 -14.18 25.48 -36.02
C LYS A 24 -13.99 24.32 -35.04
N ALA A 25 -12.84 23.69 -35.07
CA ALA A 25 -12.34 22.89 -34.01
C ALA A 25 -10.95 23.42 -33.73
N LEU A 26 -10.80 24.08 -32.59
CA LEU A 26 -9.53 24.27 -31.92
C LEU A 26 -9.01 22.88 -31.54
N LEU A 27 -8.43 22.18 -32.51
CA LEU A 27 -7.42 21.19 -32.24
C LEU A 27 -6.20 21.99 -31.79
N SER A 28 -6.06 22.20 -30.47
CA SER A 28 -4.76 22.54 -29.94
C SER A 28 -3.80 21.48 -30.51
N SER A 29 -2.83 21.90 -31.29
CA SER A 29 -1.69 21.08 -31.63
C SER A 29 -1.06 20.69 -30.29
N ARG A 30 -1.42 19.52 -29.78
CA ARG A 30 -0.67 18.90 -28.69
C ARG A 30 0.72 18.69 -29.29
N GLN A 31 1.63 19.61 -29.04
CA GLN A 31 3.02 19.31 -29.16
C GLN A 31 3.21 18.04 -28.32
N LEU A 32 3.71 16.98 -28.94
CA LEU A 32 4.31 15.88 -28.21
C LEU A 32 5.48 16.51 -27.45
N SER A 33 5.20 17.07 -26.27
CA SER A 33 6.25 17.54 -25.41
C SER A 33 7.05 16.30 -25.03
N LEU A 34 8.33 16.36 -25.21
CA LEU A 34 9.29 15.39 -24.67
C LEU A 34 9.39 15.62 -23.14
N TRP A 35 8.21 15.71 -22.45
CA TRP A 35 8.20 15.84 -21.02
C TRP A 35 8.72 14.55 -20.40
N ASN A 36 9.79 14.70 -19.64
CA ASN A 36 10.31 13.65 -18.78
C ASN A 36 10.03 14.07 -17.35
N PRO A 37 9.56 13.18 -16.49
CA PRO A 37 9.43 13.49 -15.08
C PRO A 37 10.80 13.88 -14.52
N PRO A 38 10.84 14.78 -13.52
CA PRO A 38 12.07 15.04 -12.78
C PRO A 38 12.62 13.72 -12.21
N LYS A 39 13.94 13.66 -12.03
CA LYS A 39 14.53 12.58 -11.27
C LYS A 39 14.18 12.78 -9.80
N PHE A 40 13.58 11.77 -9.18
CA PHE A 40 13.21 11.79 -7.77
C PHE A 40 14.19 10.95 -6.95
N ASP A 41 14.62 11.50 -5.82
CA ASP A 41 15.23 10.76 -4.73
C ASP A 41 14.17 10.55 -3.65
N ASN A 42 14.39 9.58 -2.74
CA ASN A 42 13.48 9.38 -1.62
C ASN A 42 13.45 10.61 -0.70
N GLU A 43 12.30 10.89 -0.11
CA GLU A 43 12.10 12.01 0.79
C GLU A 43 13.06 11.93 2.00
N LYS A 44 13.67 13.06 2.31
CA LYS A 44 14.57 13.16 3.46
C LYS A 44 13.74 13.07 4.76
N MET A 45 14.06 12.08 5.56
CA MET A 45 13.47 11.93 6.89
C MET A 45 14.12 12.87 7.91
N PHE A 46 13.31 13.37 8.84
CA PHE A 46 13.80 14.13 9.98
C PHE A 46 14.11 13.21 11.16
N ASP A 47 15.20 13.50 11.88
CA ASP A 47 15.64 12.70 13.02
C ASP A 47 14.89 13.05 14.31
N TYR A 48 14.29 14.23 14.38
CA TYR A 48 13.61 14.76 15.57
C TYR A 48 14.48 14.68 16.83
N ALA A 49 15.77 14.94 16.69
CA ALA A 49 16.73 14.93 17.78
C ALA A 49 16.31 15.89 18.90
N LYS A 50 16.72 15.60 20.13
CA LYS A 50 16.41 16.46 21.28
C LYS A 50 16.95 17.88 21.05
N GLY A 51 16.04 18.88 21.10
CA GLY A 51 16.38 20.28 20.86
C GLY A 51 16.33 20.72 19.39
N SER A 52 15.98 19.84 18.45
CA SER A 52 15.87 20.22 17.03
C SER A 52 14.60 21.06 16.76
N PRO A 53 14.63 21.94 15.73
CA PRO A 53 13.50 22.77 15.36
C PRO A 53 12.27 21.94 14.96
N GLU A 54 12.46 20.85 14.17
CA GLU A 54 11.38 19.98 13.72
C GLU A 54 10.68 19.27 14.88
N ARG A 55 11.44 18.90 15.95
CA ARG A 55 10.86 18.33 17.17
C ARG A 55 10.01 19.37 17.92
N ALA A 56 10.46 20.60 17.99
CA ALA A 56 9.70 21.70 18.62
C ALA A 56 8.42 22.00 17.82
N GLN A 57 8.52 22.06 16.49
CA GLN A 57 7.39 22.28 15.60
C GLN A 57 6.34 21.17 15.71
N LEU A 58 6.78 19.90 15.75
CA LEU A 58 5.86 18.77 15.95
C LEU A 58 5.14 18.85 17.31
N THR A 59 5.89 19.18 18.37
CA THR A 59 5.29 19.34 19.71
C THR A 59 4.18 20.41 19.72
N GLU A 60 4.38 21.51 19.01
CA GLU A 60 3.33 22.55 18.85
C GLU A 60 2.17 22.06 17.99
N SER A 61 2.42 21.34 16.91
CA SER A 61 1.36 20.72 16.09
C SER A 61 0.52 19.72 16.88
N ILE A 62 1.12 18.89 17.72
CA ILE A 62 0.42 17.96 18.62
C ILE A 62 -0.50 18.76 19.57
N LYS A 63 0.02 19.81 20.21
CA LYS A 63 -0.74 20.64 21.14
C LYS A 63 -1.91 21.33 20.45
N LYS A 64 -1.67 21.93 19.27
CA LYS A 64 -2.70 22.55 18.44
C LYS A 64 -3.78 21.56 18.06
N LEU A 65 -3.40 20.37 17.59
CA LEU A 65 -4.33 19.34 17.19
C LEU A 65 -5.20 18.87 18.36
N LYS A 66 -4.61 18.62 19.52
CA LYS A 66 -5.37 18.24 20.74
C LYS A 66 -6.35 19.31 21.19
N SER A 67 -6.05 20.60 20.98
CA SER A 67 -6.99 21.68 21.30
C SER A 67 -8.21 21.71 20.37
N SER A 68 -8.17 21.04 19.22
CA SER A 68 -9.27 20.94 18.27
C SER A 68 -10.09 19.64 18.39
N PHE A 69 -9.74 18.76 19.31
CA PHE A 69 -10.46 17.50 19.50
C PHE A 69 -11.89 17.70 20.05
N PRO A 70 -12.86 16.89 19.61
CA PRO A 70 -12.80 15.98 18.47
C PRO A 70 -12.91 16.71 17.12
N VAL A 71 -12.06 16.35 16.16
CA VAL A 71 -12.17 16.86 14.80
C VAL A 71 -13.45 16.32 14.15
N LYS A 72 -14.24 17.22 13.54
CA LYS A 72 -15.49 16.82 12.86
C LYS A 72 -15.20 16.48 11.41
N ILE A 73 -15.60 15.27 11.00
CA ILE A 73 -15.38 14.77 9.65
C ILE A 73 -16.73 14.48 9.00
N PRO A 74 -17.16 15.30 8.03
CA PRO A 74 -18.40 15.09 7.28
C PRO A 74 -18.21 14.05 6.17
N ILE A 75 -19.31 13.58 5.57
CA ILE A 75 -19.30 13.00 4.24
C ILE A 75 -19.23 14.15 3.25
N GLN A 76 -18.38 14.06 2.22
CA GLN A 76 -18.31 15.06 1.16
C GLN A 76 -18.70 14.45 -0.17
N ILE A 77 -19.74 15.00 -0.82
CA ILE A 77 -20.19 14.60 -2.16
C ILE A 77 -20.42 15.86 -2.97
N SER A 78 -19.79 15.98 -4.13
CA SER A 78 -19.85 17.17 -5.00
C SER A 78 -19.50 18.48 -4.29
N GLY A 79 -18.65 18.40 -3.26
CA GLY A 79 -18.20 19.52 -2.42
C GLY A 79 -19.24 19.98 -1.39
N ALA A 80 -20.38 19.33 -1.30
CA ALA A 80 -21.32 19.56 -0.20
C ALA A 80 -20.95 18.66 1.01
N GLU A 81 -20.97 19.26 2.20
CA GLU A 81 -20.83 18.52 3.45
C GLU A 81 -22.18 17.94 3.86
N ILE A 82 -22.20 16.64 4.07
CA ILE A 82 -23.39 15.89 4.44
C ILE A 82 -23.21 15.36 5.86
N THR A 83 -24.16 15.68 6.72
CA THR A 83 -24.25 15.11 8.06
C THR A 83 -25.08 13.83 8.01
N SER A 84 -24.67 12.82 8.77
CA SER A 84 -25.44 11.59 8.97
C SER A 84 -26.10 11.58 10.36
N LYS A 85 -27.18 10.81 10.50
CA LYS A 85 -27.79 10.57 11.82
C LYS A 85 -26.88 9.74 12.73
N GLN A 86 -25.99 8.97 12.15
CA GLN A 86 -25.04 8.12 12.86
C GLN A 86 -23.63 8.76 12.81
N ILE A 87 -23.13 9.12 13.97
CA ILE A 87 -21.79 9.65 14.18
C ILE A 87 -20.99 8.63 14.97
N LEU A 88 -19.87 8.20 14.41
CA LEU A 88 -18.91 7.32 15.07
C LEU A 88 -17.70 8.10 15.57
N LYS A 89 -16.89 7.45 16.39
CA LYS A 89 -15.75 8.09 17.08
C LYS A 89 -14.46 7.32 16.82
N GLN A 90 -13.39 8.08 16.53
CA GLN A 90 -12.02 7.56 16.61
C GLN A 90 -11.45 7.96 17.96
N GLN A 91 -11.00 6.98 18.73
CA GLN A 91 -10.33 7.18 20.03
C GLN A 91 -8.82 7.36 19.84
N ASN A 92 -8.17 8.04 20.81
CA ASN A 92 -6.72 8.02 20.94
C ASN A 92 -6.28 6.70 21.58
N PRO A 93 -5.49 5.85 20.89
CA PRO A 93 -5.06 4.57 21.46
C PRO A 93 -4.24 4.70 22.76
N SER A 94 -3.52 5.83 22.95
CA SER A 94 -2.76 6.12 24.16
C SER A 94 -3.64 6.50 25.35
N ASN A 95 -4.85 7.00 25.08
CA ASN A 95 -5.84 7.38 26.09
C ASN A 95 -7.25 7.21 25.48
N HIS A 96 -7.82 6.04 25.65
CA HIS A 96 -9.11 5.67 25.02
C HIS A 96 -10.31 6.51 25.50
N LYS A 97 -10.15 7.37 26.51
CA LYS A 97 -11.16 8.39 26.91
C LYS A 97 -11.12 9.65 26.04
N GLU A 98 -10.03 9.86 25.32
CA GLU A 98 -9.85 11.02 24.42
C GLU A 98 -10.35 10.66 23.02
N VAL A 99 -11.28 11.45 22.50
CA VAL A 99 -11.84 11.28 21.14
C VAL A 99 -11.08 12.18 20.18
N VAL A 100 -10.37 11.57 19.23
CA VAL A 100 -9.59 12.28 18.19
C VAL A 100 -10.50 12.89 17.14
N ALA A 101 -11.47 12.11 16.66
CA ALA A 101 -12.41 12.55 15.63
C ALA A 101 -13.82 12.00 15.86
N GLU A 102 -14.82 12.77 15.42
CA GLU A 102 -16.19 12.31 15.22
C GLU A 102 -16.51 12.41 13.73
N TYR A 103 -17.02 11.34 13.14
CA TYR A 103 -17.24 11.27 11.71
C TYR A 103 -18.63 10.73 11.36
N ALA A 104 -19.22 11.33 10.32
CA ALA A 104 -20.50 10.91 9.77
C ALA A 104 -20.31 9.60 8.98
N THR A 105 -21.26 8.66 9.07
CA THR A 105 -21.20 7.39 8.34
C THR A 105 -22.07 7.45 7.08
N ALA A 106 -21.52 6.96 5.96
CA ALA A 106 -22.22 6.90 4.68
C ALA A 106 -23.25 5.78 4.69
N THR A 107 -24.49 6.11 4.29
CA THR A 107 -25.54 5.12 3.97
C THR A 107 -25.38 4.61 2.53
N PRO A 108 -26.08 3.53 2.13
CA PRO A 108 -26.08 3.08 0.73
C PRO A 108 -26.48 4.16 -0.29
N GLU A 109 -27.39 5.06 0.09
CA GLU A 109 -27.79 6.20 -0.75
C GLU A 109 -26.63 7.19 -0.95
N HIS A 110 -25.87 7.50 0.12
CA HIS A 110 -24.69 8.35 0.03
C HIS A 110 -23.61 7.69 -0.83
N VAL A 111 -23.41 6.37 -0.72
CA VAL A 111 -22.47 5.62 -1.56
C VAL A 111 -22.85 5.73 -3.03
N ASN A 112 -24.13 5.51 -3.37
CA ASN A 112 -24.61 5.63 -4.76
C ASN A 112 -24.45 7.05 -5.29
N ALA A 113 -24.82 8.07 -4.51
CA ALA A 113 -24.66 9.48 -4.89
C ALA A 113 -23.18 9.85 -5.14
N ALA A 114 -22.26 9.35 -4.32
CA ALA A 114 -20.83 9.56 -4.49
C ALA A 114 -20.30 8.88 -5.75
N ILE A 115 -20.73 7.65 -6.05
CA ILE A 115 -20.39 6.93 -7.29
C ILE A 115 -20.89 7.72 -8.50
N ASP A 116 -22.14 8.18 -8.47
CA ASP A 116 -22.71 8.96 -9.58
C ASP A 116 -21.96 10.28 -9.81
N ALA A 117 -21.58 10.97 -8.72
CA ALA A 117 -20.75 12.18 -8.81
C ALA A 117 -19.36 11.89 -9.41
N ALA A 118 -18.72 10.80 -8.98
CA ALA A 118 -17.43 10.37 -9.50
C ALA A 118 -17.51 10.02 -10.99
N LEU A 119 -18.51 9.24 -11.41
CA LEU A 119 -18.73 8.88 -12.82
C LEU A 119 -19.02 10.10 -13.69
N LYS A 120 -19.75 11.09 -13.17
CA LYS A 120 -20.00 12.36 -13.85
C LYS A 120 -18.73 13.19 -14.03
N ALA A 121 -17.81 13.17 -13.06
CA ALA A 121 -16.52 13.88 -13.14
C ALA A 121 -15.50 13.18 -14.05
N LYS A 122 -15.63 11.86 -14.23
CA LYS A 122 -14.66 11.03 -14.92
C LYS A 122 -14.27 11.51 -16.33
N PRO A 123 -15.19 11.87 -17.25
CA PRO A 123 -14.81 12.28 -18.61
C PRO A 123 -13.89 13.50 -18.65
N ALA A 124 -14.11 14.48 -17.76
CA ALA A 124 -13.26 15.67 -17.67
C ALA A 124 -11.88 15.33 -17.07
N TRP A 125 -11.85 14.45 -16.05
CA TRP A 125 -10.62 14.00 -15.43
C TRP A 125 -9.76 13.13 -16.38
N GLU A 126 -10.40 12.23 -17.10
CA GLU A 126 -9.76 11.37 -18.11
C GLU A 126 -9.17 12.17 -19.27
N ALA A 127 -9.87 13.23 -19.70
CA ALA A 127 -9.42 14.12 -20.78
C ALA A 127 -8.27 15.03 -20.40
N LEU A 128 -7.99 15.23 -19.08
CA LEU A 128 -6.88 16.04 -18.63
C LEU A 128 -5.55 15.40 -19.05
N PRO A 129 -4.58 16.16 -19.61
CA PRO A 129 -3.26 15.64 -19.92
C PRO A 129 -2.60 14.95 -18.72
N PHE A 130 -1.76 13.93 -18.99
CA PHE A 130 -1.07 13.20 -17.93
C PHE A 130 -0.22 14.12 -17.06
N GLU A 131 0.52 15.04 -17.68
CA GLU A 131 1.37 16.01 -17.00
C GLU A 131 0.59 16.92 -16.04
N ASP A 132 -0.64 17.30 -16.38
CA ASP A 132 -1.49 18.13 -15.52
C ASP A 132 -2.00 17.32 -14.31
N ARG A 133 -2.36 16.05 -14.53
CA ARG A 133 -2.69 15.14 -13.41
C ARG A 133 -1.47 14.91 -12.52
N ALA A 134 -0.30 14.65 -13.11
CA ALA A 134 0.95 14.45 -12.39
C ALA A 134 1.34 15.68 -11.54
N ALA A 135 1.15 16.89 -12.07
CA ALA A 135 1.43 18.15 -11.34
C ALA A 135 0.62 18.26 -10.04
N ILE A 136 -0.62 17.78 -10.00
CA ILE A 136 -1.45 17.75 -8.78
C ILE A 136 -0.80 16.84 -7.72
N PHE A 137 -0.36 15.64 -8.09
CA PHE A 137 0.29 14.71 -7.15
C PHE A 137 1.66 15.18 -6.71
N LEU A 138 2.43 15.85 -7.58
CA LEU A 138 3.68 16.50 -7.17
C LEU A 138 3.42 17.60 -6.14
N ARG A 139 2.40 18.44 -6.38
CA ARG A 139 2.01 19.46 -5.41
C ARG A 139 1.53 18.85 -4.09
N ALA A 140 0.81 17.73 -4.13
CA ALA A 140 0.42 17.01 -2.91
C ALA A 140 1.66 16.49 -2.14
N ALA A 141 2.68 15.98 -2.85
CA ALA A 141 3.95 15.59 -2.24
C ALA A 141 4.64 16.78 -1.55
N GLU A 142 4.71 17.95 -2.20
CA GLU A 142 5.27 19.17 -1.61
C GLU A 142 4.45 19.68 -0.39
N LEU A 143 3.14 19.58 -0.44
CA LEU A 143 2.28 19.97 0.69
C LEU A 143 2.47 19.03 1.88
N VAL A 144 2.53 17.73 1.67
CA VAL A 144 2.65 16.73 2.76
C VAL A 144 4.03 16.76 3.41
N THR A 145 5.09 17.07 2.65
CA THR A 145 6.46 17.17 3.18
C THR A 145 6.84 18.55 3.67
N GLY A 146 6.08 19.57 3.29
CA GLY A 146 6.28 20.97 3.69
C GLY A 146 5.23 21.45 4.69
N LYS A 147 4.21 22.14 4.18
CA LYS A 147 3.15 22.80 4.98
C LYS A 147 2.51 21.90 6.02
N TYR A 148 2.20 20.65 5.66
CA TYR A 148 1.44 19.72 6.49
C TYR A 148 2.30 18.66 7.20
N ARG A 149 3.64 18.71 7.07
CA ARG A 149 4.51 17.65 7.60
C ARG A 149 4.26 17.37 9.09
N SER A 150 4.36 18.40 9.92
CA SER A 150 4.15 18.24 11.36
C SER A 150 2.70 17.89 11.72
N ASP A 151 1.73 18.41 11.00
CA ASP A 151 0.31 18.15 11.26
C ASP A 151 -0.07 16.70 10.91
N ILE A 152 0.42 16.15 9.79
CA ILE A 152 0.12 14.77 9.41
C ILE A 152 0.88 13.75 10.26
N VAL A 153 2.11 14.08 10.70
CA VAL A 153 2.85 13.29 11.69
C VAL A 153 2.09 13.28 13.02
N ALA A 154 1.63 14.45 13.52
CA ALA A 154 0.84 14.54 14.75
C ALA A 154 -0.47 13.73 14.66
N ALA A 155 -1.21 13.85 13.55
CA ALA A 155 -2.43 13.09 13.31
C ALA A 155 -2.20 11.58 13.32
N THR A 156 -1.10 11.13 12.71
CA THR A 156 -0.69 9.72 12.67
C THR A 156 -0.25 9.23 14.04
N MET A 157 0.51 10.01 14.81
CA MET A 157 0.92 9.66 16.16
C MET A 157 -0.31 9.48 17.08
N LEU A 158 -1.15 10.50 17.18
CA LEU A 158 -2.27 10.52 18.13
C LEU A 158 -3.41 9.57 17.73
N GLY A 159 -3.68 9.44 16.43
CA GLY A 159 -4.79 8.63 15.94
C GLY A 159 -4.46 7.15 15.76
N MET A 160 -3.19 6.80 15.57
CA MET A 160 -2.79 5.43 15.22
C MET A 160 -1.81 4.81 16.23
N GLY A 161 -1.40 5.53 17.29
CA GLY A 161 -0.48 4.99 18.29
C GLY A 161 0.94 4.79 17.77
N LYS A 162 1.41 5.63 16.85
CA LYS A 162 2.78 5.58 16.31
C LYS A 162 3.72 6.47 17.07
N ASN A 163 4.97 6.02 17.32
CA ASN A 163 6.01 6.94 17.75
C ASN A 163 6.42 7.87 16.60
N ILE A 164 7.15 8.91 16.95
CA ILE A 164 7.57 9.97 16.03
C ILE A 164 8.31 9.43 14.79
N TRP A 165 9.24 8.48 14.97
CA TRP A 165 10.02 7.89 13.89
C TRP A 165 9.15 7.09 12.90
N GLN A 166 8.22 6.28 13.44
CA GLN A 166 7.30 5.49 12.61
C GLN A 166 6.26 6.36 11.91
N ALA A 167 5.84 7.47 12.53
CA ALA A 167 4.92 8.41 11.91
C ALA A 167 5.60 9.24 10.80
N GLU A 168 6.88 9.60 10.99
CA GLU A 168 7.69 10.31 9.97
C GLU A 168 7.94 9.44 8.73
N ILE A 169 8.31 8.16 8.91
CA ILE A 169 8.45 7.22 7.79
C ILE A 169 7.14 7.17 7.00
N ASP A 170 6.05 6.89 7.70
CA ASP A 170 4.75 6.61 7.11
C ASP A 170 4.15 7.86 6.44
N ALA A 171 3.83 8.87 7.27
CA ALA A 171 2.88 9.89 6.84
C ALA A 171 3.46 10.86 5.79
N PRO A 172 4.58 11.58 6.02
CA PRO A 172 5.14 12.46 5.00
C PRO A 172 6.04 11.74 3.99
N ALA A 173 6.98 10.91 4.46
CA ALA A 173 8.03 10.39 3.58
C ALA A 173 7.49 9.38 2.56
N GLU A 174 6.84 8.30 3.01
CA GLU A 174 6.29 7.29 2.08
C GLU A 174 5.19 7.86 1.20
N THR A 175 4.33 8.76 1.72
CA THR A 175 3.29 9.39 0.90
C THR A 175 3.87 10.19 -0.26
N ALA A 176 4.88 11.03 -0.01
CA ALA A 176 5.54 11.81 -1.05
C ALA A 176 6.28 10.93 -2.05
N ASP A 177 6.98 9.91 -1.55
CA ASP A 177 7.71 8.97 -2.39
C ASP A 177 6.76 8.19 -3.31
N PHE A 178 5.62 7.72 -2.82
CA PHE A 178 4.63 7.07 -3.66
C PHE A 178 4.11 8.01 -4.77
N PHE A 179 3.76 9.25 -4.44
CA PHE A 179 3.28 10.18 -5.46
C PHE A 179 4.34 10.47 -6.51
N ARG A 180 5.59 10.74 -6.12
CA ARG A 180 6.69 11.05 -7.03
C ARG A 180 7.07 9.85 -7.91
N HIS A 181 7.29 8.68 -7.32
CA HIS A 181 7.75 7.50 -8.07
C HIS A 181 6.66 6.88 -8.94
N TYR A 182 5.38 6.96 -8.56
CA TYR A 182 4.29 6.53 -9.46
C TYR A 182 4.20 7.38 -10.73
N ILE A 183 4.57 8.65 -10.68
CA ILE A 183 4.62 9.51 -11.87
C ILE A 183 5.70 9.01 -12.86
N ASP A 184 6.89 8.67 -12.36
CA ASP A 184 7.97 8.10 -13.17
C ASP A 184 7.58 6.73 -13.76
N GLU A 185 6.98 5.86 -12.96
CA GLU A 185 6.53 4.55 -13.41
C GLU A 185 5.35 4.65 -14.41
N ALA A 186 4.44 5.61 -14.25
CA ALA A 186 3.34 5.85 -15.19
C ALA A 186 3.87 6.40 -16.53
N TRP A 187 4.86 7.30 -16.50
CA TRP A 187 5.54 7.78 -17.71
C TRP A 187 6.19 6.62 -18.47
N LYS A 188 6.91 5.73 -17.79
CA LYS A 188 7.50 4.52 -18.39
C LYS A 188 6.43 3.60 -18.98
N LEU A 189 5.27 3.48 -18.34
CA LEU A 189 4.14 2.70 -18.83
C LEU A 189 3.61 3.28 -20.15
N TYR A 190 3.34 4.58 -20.21
CA TYR A 190 2.84 5.24 -21.42
C TYR A 190 3.86 5.25 -22.58
N ALA A 191 5.15 5.17 -22.27
CA ALA A 191 6.20 5.06 -23.28
C ALA A 191 6.28 3.67 -23.96
N GLN A 192 5.58 2.65 -23.43
CA GLN A 192 5.55 1.32 -24.04
C GLN A 192 4.66 1.32 -25.29
N GLN A 193 5.29 1.38 -26.46
CA GLN A 193 4.62 1.38 -27.76
C GLN A 193 5.12 0.24 -28.65
N PRO A 194 4.34 -0.21 -29.67
CA PRO A 194 4.79 -1.22 -30.62
C PRO A 194 6.11 -0.83 -31.27
N LYS A 195 7.10 -1.73 -31.20
CA LYS A 195 8.48 -1.47 -31.69
C LYS A 195 8.60 -1.60 -33.20
N VAL A 196 7.72 -2.35 -33.85
CA VAL A 196 7.76 -2.65 -35.29
C VAL A 196 6.56 -2.05 -35.98
N GLN A 197 6.82 -1.38 -37.11
CA GLN A 197 5.80 -0.79 -37.98
C GLN A 197 5.94 -1.35 -39.40
N THR A 198 4.83 -1.53 -40.09
CA THR A 198 4.79 -1.88 -41.51
C THR A 198 4.74 -0.58 -42.34
N PRO A 199 5.43 -0.46 -43.49
CA PRO A 199 5.28 0.70 -44.36
C PRO A 199 3.81 1.00 -44.69
N GLY A 200 3.41 2.25 -44.54
CA GLY A 200 2.02 2.70 -44.76
C GLY A 200 1.05 2.40 -43.60
N VAL A 201 1.57 1.87 -42.47
CA VAL A 201 0.76 1.56 -41.31
C VAL A 201 1.37 2.21 -40.06
N TRP A 202 0.52 2.74 -39.19
CA TRP A 202 0.91 3.20 -37.86
C TRP A 202 0.18 2.39 -36.79
N ASN A 203 0.93 1.62 -36.00
CA ASN A 203 0.41 0.89 -34.85
C ASN A 203 0.75 1.65 -33.58
N LYS A 204 -0.23 1.83 -32.69
CA LYS A 204 -0.07 2.50 -31.40
C LYS A 204 -0.89 1.82 -30.31
N MET A 205 -0.43 1.93 -29.09
CA MET A 205 -1.19 1.54 -27.90
C MET A 205 -1.68 2.78 -27.16
N GLU A 206 -2.92 2.73 -26.74
CA GLU A 206 -3.54 3.73 -25.90
C GLU A 206 -3.81 3.11 -24.52
N TYR A 207 -3.37 3.79 -23.47
CA TYR A 207 -3.57 3.38 -22.08
C TYR A 207 -4.73 4.18 -21.50
N ARG A 208 -5.93 3.62 -21.59
CA ARG A 208 -7.15 4.24 -21.09
C ARG A 208 -7.34 3.91 -19.61
N PRO A 209 -7.94 4.77 -18.78
CA PRO A 209 -8.46 4.37 -17.48
C PRO A 209 -9.47 3.23 -17.63
N LEU A 210 -9.74 2.52 -16.54
CA LEU A 210 -10.75 1.46 -16.52
C LEU A 210 -12.13 2.04 -16.80
N GLU A 211 -13.00 1.28 -17.40
CA GLU A 211 -14.42 1.62 -17.50
C GLU A 211 -15.05 1.54 -16.11
N GLY A 212 -15.86 2.58 -15.75
CA GLY A 212 -16.43 2.68 -14.41
C GLY A 212 -15.50 3.35 -13.38
N PHE A 213 -15.46 2.84 -12.15
CA PHE A 213 -14.72 3.40 -11.03
C PHE A 213 -13.88 2.35 -10.29
N VAL A 214 -12.90 2.82 -9.51
CA VAL A 214 -12.06 1.98 -8.65
C VAL A 214 -12.54 2.11 -7.19
N TYR A 215 -12.72 0.99 -6.51
CA TYR A 215 -13.01 0.93 -5.07
C TYR A 215 -11.71 0.71 -4.29
N ALA A 216 -11.35 1.66 -3.44
CA ALA A 216 -10.15 1.62 -2.60
C ALA A 216 -10.54 1.41 -1.13
N VAL A 217 -9.96 0.41 -0.49
CA VAL A 217 -10.18 0.13 0.94
C VAL A 217 -8.85 0.15 1.66
N SER A 218 -8.63 1.16 2.52
CA SER A 218 -7.37 1.34 3.22
C SER A 218 -7.41 0.82 4.67
N PRO A 219 -6.28 0.28 5.17
CA PRO A 219 -6.15 -0.20 6.55
C PRO A 219 -5.91 0.95 7.52
N PHE A 220 -5.74 0.60 8.81
CA PHE A 220 -5.47 1.59 9.85
C PHE A 220 -3.97 1.85 10.10
N ASN A 221 -3.10 0.97 9.64
CA ASN A 221 -1.73 0.92 10.16
C ASN A 221 -0.73 1.84 9.47
N PHE A 222 -1.06 2.40 8.31
CA PHE A 222 -0.24 3.38 7.60
C PHE A 222 -1.08 4.45 6.91
N THR A 223 -0.78 5.72 7.13
CA THR A 223 -1.39 6.86 6.44
C THR A 223 -1.05 6.84 4.94
N ALA A 224 0.20 6.53 4.58
CA ALA A 224 0.65 6.41 3.19
C ALA A 224 -0.07 5.32 2.39
N LEU A 225 -0.62 4.28 3.06
CA LEU A 225 -1.41 3.26 2.36
C LEU A 225 -2.73 3.83 1.81
N GLY A 226 -3.29 4.88 2.41
CA GLY A 226 -4.36 5.65 1.78
C GLY A 226 -3.90 6.25 0.45
N ALA A 227 -2.74 6.92 0.44
CA ALA A 227 -2.18 7.54 -0.76
C ALA A 227 -1.88 6.53 -1.88
N THR A 228 -1.26 5.39 -1.54
CA THR A 228 -0.90 4.36 -2.53
C THR A 228 -2.10 3.58 -3.08
N LEU A 229 -3.23 3.57 -2.38
CA LEU A 229 -4.45 2.95 -2.87
C LEU A 229 -5.25 3.87 -3.82
N VAL A 230 -5.31 5.18 -3.53
CA VAL A 230 -6.10 6.11 -4.34
C VAL A 230 -5.27 6.79 -5.42
N GLY A 231 -4.00 7.11 -5.13
CA GLY A 231 -3.12 7.92 -5.99
C GLY A 231 -2.86 7.31 -7.36
N PRO A 232 -2.37 6.08 -7.48
CA PRO A 232 -2.04 5.47 -8.77
C PRO A 232 -3.26 5.34 -9.68
N ALA A 233 -4.41 4.95 -9.14
CA ALA A 233 -5.63 4.85 -9.93
C ALA A 233 -6.07 6.23 -10.45
N ALA A 234 -6.10 7.26 -9.59
CA ALA A 234 -6.46 8.62 -9.98
C ALA A 234 -5.44 9.24 -10.95
N LEU A 235 -4.14 9.06 -10.72
CA LEU A 235 -3.07 9.52 -11.63
C LEU A 235 -3.27 9.02 -13.06
N LEU A 236 -3.71 7.77 -13.22
CA LEU A 236 -3.98 7.15 -14.52
C LEU A 236 -5.36 7.52 -15.12
N GLY A 237 -6.08 8.48 -14.52
CA GLY A 237 -7.33 9.01 -15.05
C GLY A 237 -8.60 8.30 -14.55
N ASN A 238 -8.49 7.37 -13.59
CA ASN A 238 -9.66 6.79 -12.96
C ASN A 238 -10.28 7.71 -11.92
N VAL A 239 -11.54 7.47 -11.61
CA VAL A 239 -12.20 8.00 -10.41
C VAL A 239 -12.25 6.91 -9.35
N VAL A 240 -12.15 7.32 -8.08
CA VAL A 240 -11.95 6.41 -6.95
C VAL A 240 -13.00 6.63 -5.88
N VAL A 241 -13.58 5.56 -5.39
CA VAL A 241 -14.39 5.54 -4.16
C VAL A 241 -13.51 4.98 -3.05
N TRP A 242 -13.19 5.80 -2.06
CA TRP A 242 -12.27 5.46 -1.00
C TRP A 242 -13.00 5.25 0.33
N LYS A 243 -12.97 4.01 0.82
CA LYS A 243 -13.41 3.63 2.16
C LYS A 243 -12.17 3.56 3.08
N PRO A 244 -11.90 4.58 3.89
CA PRO A 244 -10.80 4.57 4.86
C PRO A 244 -11.13 3.67 6.05
N SER A 245 -10.09 3.28 6.81
CA SER A 245 -10.29 2.62 8.09
C SER A 245 -10.82 3.59 9.14
N ASP A 246 -11.81 3.15 9.90
CA ASP A 246 -12.42 3.94 10.97
C ASP A 246 -11.43 4.29 12.08
N SER A 247 -10.45 3.41 12.35
CA SER A 247 -9.40 3.63 13.34
C SER A 247 -8.28 4.60 12.89
N ALA A 248 -8.28 5.02 11.62
CA ALA A 248 -7.31 5.98 11.08
C ALA A 248 -8.00 7.12 10.30
N ILE A 249 -9.26 7.39 10.65
CA ILE A 249 -10.11 8.29 9.86
C ILE A 249 -9.56 9.72 9.81
N HIS A 250 -9.01 10.23 10.90
CA HIS A 250 -8.49 11.59 10.97
C HIS A 250 -7.28 11.81 10.05
N ALA A 251 -6.28 10.93 10.11
CA ALA A 251 -5.10 11.04 9.24
C ALA A 251 -5.47 10.87 7.75
N SER A 252 -6.39 9.92 7.45
CA SER A 252 -6.92 9.72 6.10
C SER A 252 -7.70 10.94 5.59
N TRP A 253 -8.49 11.58 6.46
CA TRP A 253 -9.19 12.81 6.13
C TRP A 253 -8.23 13.96 5.83
N LEU A 254 -7.20 14.16 6.65
CA LEU A 254 -6.19 15.19 6.42
C LEU A 254 -5.48 14.96 5.08
N LEU A 255 -5.13 13.72 4.75
CA LEU A 255 -4.55 13.36 3.46
C LEU A 255 -5.50 13.72 2.29
N HIS A 256 -6.80 13.43 2.43
CA HIS A 256 -7.80 13.80 1.43
C HIS A 256 -7.87 15.33 1.25
N GLN A 257 -7.86 16.11 2.34
CA GLN A 257 -7.85 17.57 2.27
C GLN A 257 -6.58 18.11 1.60
N ILE A 258 -5.42 17.49 1.84
CA ILE A 258 -4.15 17.84 1.17
C ILE A 258 -4.27 17.61 -0.35
N LEU A 259 -4.88 16.52 -0.79
CA LEU A 259 -5.11 16.25 -2.21
C LEU A 259 -6.03 17.31 -2.86
N LEU A 260 -7.10 17.72 -2.16
CA LEU A 260 -7.99 18.79 -2.63
C LEU A 260 -7.25 20.13 -2.72
N GLU A 261 -6.45 20.50 -1.72
CA GLU A 261 -5.62 21.73 -1.75
C GLU A 261 -4.57 21.68 -2.86
N ALA A 262 -4.05 20.51 -3.17
CA ALA A 262 -3.13 20.31 -4.29
C ALA A 262 -3.78 20.57 -5.66
N GLY A 263 -5.11 20.62 -5.73
CA GLY A 263 -5.87 20.87 -6.94
C GLY A 263 -6.61 19.65 -7.51
N LEU A 264 -6.69 18.55 -6.75
CA LEU A 264 -7.51 17.40 -7.16
C LEU A 264 -8.98 17.83 -7.23
N PRO A 265 -9.68 17.61 -8.35
CA PRO A 265 -11.11 17.87 -8.43
C PRO A 265 -11.88 17.04 -7.39
N LYS A 266 -12.81 17.67 -6.68
CA LYS A 266 -13.50 17.13 -5.49
C LYS A 266 -14.23 15.81 -5.71
N ASP A 267 -14.61 15.48 -6.94
CA ASP A 267 -15.36 14.27 -7.27
C ASP A 267 -14.49 13.15 -7.88
N VAL A 268 -13.18 13.36 -8.00
CA VAL A 268 -12.25 12.33 -8.52
C VAL A 268 -11.96 11.25 -7.48
N ILE A 269 -11.79 11.64 -6.21
CA ILE A 269 -11.65 10.71 -5.09
C ILE A 269 -12.75 11.02 -4.07
N GLN A 270 -13.71 10.11 -3.95
CA GLN A 270 -14.81 10.19 -2.99
C GLN A 270 -14.38 9.57 -1.66
N PHE A 271 -14.35 10.37 -0.61
CA PHE A 271 -13.99 9.92 0.75
C PHE A 271 -15.27 9.50 1.50
N LEU A 272 -15.45 8.18 1.72
CA LEU A 272 -16.66 7.60 2.28
C LEU A 272 -16.38 6.83 3.60
N PRO A 273 -16.38 7.52 4.74
CA PRO A 273 -16.40 6.85 6.03
C PRO A 273 -17.73 6.10 6.22
N GLY A 274 -17.71 4.96 6.87
CA GLY A 274 -18.95 4.21 7.14
C GLY A 274 -18.70 2.76 7.49
N GLU A 275 -19.78 2.07 7.81
CA GLU A 275 -19.73 0.66 8.17
C GLU A 275 -19.22 -0.19 6.98
N PRO A 276 -18.15 -0.99 7.16
CA PRO A 276 -17.46 -1.64 6.05
C PRO A 276 -18.34 -2.51 5.16
N ASN A 277 -19.27 -3.27 5.73
CA ASN A 277 -20.12 -4.16 4.94
C ASN A 277 -21.19 -3.37 4.17
N GLU A 278 -21.82 -2.35 4.79
CA GLU A 278 -22.85 -1.54 4.15
C GLU A 278 -22.29 -0.77 2.95
N VAL A 279 -21.14 -0.11 3.12
CA VAL A 279 -20.45 0.59 2.02
C VAL A 279 -20.05 -0.38 0.92
N THR A 280 -19.41 -1.50 1.28
CA THR A 280 -18.95 -2.50 0.32
C THR A 280 -20.09 -3.13 -0.47
N ASP A 281 -21.19 -3.48 0.19
CA ASP A 281 -22.33 -4.11 -0.47
C ASP A 281 -23.04 -3.13 -1.43
N ALA A 282 -23.10 -1.85 -1.09
CA ALA A 282 -23.60 -0.83 -2.01
C ALA A 282 -22.69 -0.66 -3.22
N VAL A 283 -21.37 -0.61 -3.03
CA VAL A 283 -20.36 -0.52 -4.11
C VAL A 283 -20.43 -1.71 -5.06
N LEU A 284 -20.44 -2.95 -4.52
CA LEU A 284 -20.39 -4.18 -5.33
C LEU A 284 -21.70 -4.51 -6.06
N LYS A 285 -22.78 -3.79 -5.80
CA LYS A 285 -24.02 -3.87 -6.59
C LYS A 285 -24.02 -3.01 -7.85
N ARG A 286 -23.02 -2.12 -8.00
CA ARG A 286 -22.95 -1.21 -9.15
C ARG A 286 -22.32 -1.91 -10.35
N SER A 287 -22.98 -1.83 -11.50
CA SER A 287 -22.48 -2.41 -12.76
C SER A 287 -21.19 -1.75 -13.25
N GLU A 288 -20.93 -0.51 -12.84
CA GLU A 288 -19.75 0.27 -13.19
C GLU A 288 -18.53 -0.01 -12.27
N PHE A 289 -18.61 -0.99 -11.39
CA PHE A 289 -17.47 -1.40 -10.56
C PHE A 289 -16.35 -1.99 -11.45
N GLY A 290 -15.24 -1.25 -11.60
CA GLY A 290 -14.15 -1.61 -12.51
C GLY A 290 -12.93 -2.26 -11.82
N ALA A 291 -12.66 -1.93 -10.56
CA ALA A 291 -11.57 -2.54 -9.79
C ALA A 291 -11.75 -2.41 -8.29
N LEU A 292 -11.19 -3.39 -7.56
CA LEU A 292 -10.88 -3.32 -6.13
C LEU A 292 -9.39 -3.11 -5.94
N THR A 293 -8.99 -2.14 -5.14
CA THR A 293 -7.66 -2.03 -4.55
C THR A 293 -7.79 -2.06 -3.02
N PHE A 294 -7.17 -3.06 -2.40
CA PHE A 294 -7.42 -3.41 -1.01
C PHE A 294 -6.12 -3.67 -0.25
N ILE A 295 -6.00 -3.08 0.92
CA ILE A 295 -4.99 -3.48 1.91
C ILE A 295 -5.72 -3.72 3.25
N GLY A 296 -5.53 -4.92 3.81
CA GLY A 296 -6.20 -5.30 5.07
C GLY A 296 -6.09 -6.77 5.41
N SER A 297 -7.02 -7.30 6.19
CA SER A 297 -6.94 -8.70 6.61
C SER A 297 -7.23 -9.69 5.49
N THR A 298 -6.50 -10.79 5.45
CA THR A 298 -6.68 -11.89 4.48
C THR A 298 -8.10 -12.45 4.48
N LYS A 299 -8.73 -12.55 5.66
CA LYS A 299 -10.12 -13.04 5.79
C LYS A 299 -11.10 -12.12 5.05
N VAL A 300 -10.96 -10.80 5.22
CA VAL A 300 -11.81 -9.81 4.54
C VAL A 300 -11.58 -9.87 3.04
N PHE A 301 -10.33 -9.91 2.59
CA PHE A 301 -9.98 -9.97 1.17
C PHE A 301 -10.57 -11.20 0.47
N LYS A 302 -10.46 -12.39 1.09
CA LYS A 302 -11.10 -13.62 0.57
C LYS A 302 -12.62 -13.48 0.47
N GLY A 303 -13.26 -12.81 1.46
CA GLY A 303 -14.69 -12.50 1.41
C GLY A 303 -15.06 -11.57 0.26
N LEU A 304 -14.25 -10.53 0.02
CA LEU A 304 -14.43 -9.60 -1.10
C LEU A 304 -14.26 -10.31 -2.45
N GLN A 305 -13.21 -11.13 -2.62
CA GLN A 305 -13.01 -11.91 -3.84
C GLN A 305 -14.20 -12.84 -4.12
N LYS A 306 -14.75 -13.49 -3.07
CA LYS A 306 -15.94 -14.33 -3.22
C LYS A 306 -17.16 -13.52 -3.69
N LYS A 307 -17.41 -12.34 -3.08
CA LYS A 307 -18.51 -11.45 -3.49
C LYS A 307 -18.35 -10.98 -4.94
N ILE A 308 -17.14 -10.56 -5.33
CA ILE A 308 -16.83 -10.12 -6.71
C ILE A 308 -16.99 -11.29 -7.69
N GLY A 309 -16.49 -12.49 -7.35
CA GLY A 309 -16.65 -13.69 -8.18
C GLY A 309 -18.11 -14.07 -8.42
N ASN A 310 -18.95 -13.98 -7.38
CA ASN A 310 -20.39 -14.17 -7.52
C ASN A 310 -20.99 -13.12 -8.44
N GLY A 311 -20.67 -11.83 -8.25
CA GLY A 311 -21.16 -10.74 -9.12
C GLY A 311 -20.73 -10.88 -10.58
N ILE A 312 -19.56 -11.46 -10.86
CA ILE A 312 -19.14 -11.81 -12.23
C ILE A 312 -20.04 -12.95 -12.76
N GLY A 313 -20.28 -13.99 -11.97
CA GLY A 313 -21.14 -15.11 -12.35
C GLY A 313 -22.60 -14.72 -12.57
N ASP A 314 -23.07 -13.72 -11.84
CA ASP A 314 -24.42 -13.16 -11.91
C ASP A 314 -24.54 -12.04 -12.99
N GLU A 315 -23.49 -11.80 -13.78
CA GLU A 315 -23.43 -10.80 -14.86
C GLU A 315 -23.75 -9.35 -14.42
N ILE A 316 -23.38 -8.98 -13.16
CA ILE A 316 -23.65 -7.64 -12.62
C ILE A 316 -22.79 -6.58 -13.30
N TYR A 317 -21.51 -6.88 -13.59
CA TYR A 317 -20.51 -5.88 -13.96
C TYR A 317 -20.38 -5.69 -15.48
N ASN A 318 -20.20 -4.46 -15.93
CA ASN A 318 -19.97 -4.11 -17.33
C ASN A 318 -18.66 -4.69 -17.90
N SER A 319 -17.69 -4.99 -17.04
CA SER A 319 -16.40 -5.58 -17.40
C SER A 319 -15.91 -6.52 -16.30
N TYR A 320 -14.87 -7.32 -16.56
CA TYR A 320 -14.22 -8.10 -15.50
C TYR A 320 -13.46 -7.19 -14.55
N PRO A 321 -13.90 -7.01 -13.29
CA PRO A 321 -13.23 -6.14 -12.34
C PRO A 321 -11.79 -6.59 -12.06
N ARG A 322 -10.87 -5.65 -11.98
CA ARG A 322 -9.51 -5.93 -11.51
C ARG A 322 -9.51 -6.06 -10.01
N VAL A 323 -8.72 -6.98 -9.47
CA VAL A 323 -8.59 -7.17 -8.03
C VAL A 323 -7.12 -7.10 -7.67
N VAL A 324 -6.76 -6.09 -6.88
CA VAL A 324 -5.43 -5.86 -6.33
C VAL A 324 -5.54 -5.93 -4.82
N GLY A 325 -4.77 -6.79 -4.18
CA GLY A 325 -4.84 -6.98 -2.74
C GLY A 325 -3.48 -7.23 -2.11
N GLU A 326 -3.19 -6.46 -1.07
CA GLU A 326 -2.10 -6.73 -0.13
C GLU A 326 -2.74 -7.08 1.21
N THR A 327 -2.36 -8.22 1.76
CA THR A 327 -2.99 -8.74 2.97
C THR A 327 -1.97 -9.05 4.06
N GLY A 328 -2.36 -9.86 5.02
CA GLY A 328 -1.53 -10.19 6.17
C GLY A 328 -0.24 -10.94 5.85
N GLY A 329 0.55 -11.14 6.88
CA GLY A 329 1.80 -11.90 6.83
C GLY A 329 2.05 -12.67 8.12
N LYS A 330 2.74 -13.79 7.99
CA LYS A 330 3.37 -14.49 9.13
C LYS A 330 4.88 -14.52 8.86
N ASN A 331 5.46 -13.33 8.85
CA ASN A 331 6.81 -13.12 8.40
C ASN A 331 7.82 -13.79 9.32
N TRP A 332 8.91 -14.21 8.72
CA TRP A 332 9.85 -15.11 9.36
C TRP A 332 11.28 -14.57 9.34
N GLY A 333 12.05 -15.00 10.35
CA GLY A 333 13.50 -14.91 10.37
C GLY A 333 14.09 -16.30 10.52
N ILE A 334 15.25 -16.55 9.92
CA ILE A 334 16.04 -17.77 10.18
C ILE A 334 17.50 -17.40 10.45
N VAL A 335 18.06 -17.93 11.52
CA VAL A 335 19.41 -17.63 12.01
C VAL A 335 20.26 -18.89 11.95
N HIS A 336 21.22 -18.90 11.01
CA HIS A 336 22.17 -20.00 10.79
C HIS A 336 23.31 -19.95 11.84
N PRO A 337 23.98 -21.06 12.18
CA PRO A 337 25.13 -21.08 13.09
C PRO A 337 26.25 -20.08 12.75
N THR A 338 26.42 -19.73 11.48
CA THR A 338 27.45 -18.76 11.04
C THR A 338 27.00 -17.29 11.13
N ALA A 339 25.79 -16.98 11.61
CA ALA A 339 25.26 -15.64 11.66
C ALA A 339 26.08 -14.70 12.58
N ASP A 340 25.96 -13.39 12.34
CA ASP A 340 26.28 -12.41 13.38
C ASP A 340 25.11 -12.38 14.37
N VAL A 341 25.27 -13.09 15.47
CA VAL A 341 24.19 -13.38 16.43
C VAL A 341 23.63 -12.10 17.05
N LYS A 342 24.50 -11.17 17.44
CA LYS A 342 24.09 -9.89 18.01
C LYS A 342 23.29 -9.08 17.00
N SER A 343 23.80 -8.95 15.78
CA SER A 343 23.10 -8.24 14.70
C SER A 343 21.75 -8.88 14.39
N ALA A 344 21.69 -10.22 14.30
CA ALA A 344 20.44 -10.96 14.07
C ALA A 344 19.39 -10.69 15.16
N ALA A 345 19.81 -10.70 16.45
CA ALA A 345 18.92 -10.43 17.57
C ALA A 345 18.37 -8.98 17.53
N LEU A 346 19.24 -7.98 17.28
CA LEU A 346 18.82 -6.57 17.22
C LEU A 346 17.87 -6.32 16.04
N ASN A 347 18.16 -6.87 14.87
CA ASN A 347 17.27 -6.78 13.70
C ASN A 347 15.92 -7.46 13.96
N THR A 348 15.92 -8.59 14.66
CA THR A 348 14.68 -9.30 15.06
C THR A 348 13.84 -8.43 16.00
N VAL A 349 14.44 -7.79 17.02
CA VAL A 349 13.71 -6.91 17.96
C VAL A 349 13.06 -5.74 17.20
N ARG A 350 13.81 -5.07 16.33
CA ARG A 350 13.24 -3.99 15.50
C ARG A 350 12.13 -4.50 14.59
N ALA A 351 12.37 -5.60 13.88
CA ALA A 351 11.40 -6.15 12.94
C ALA A 351 10.09 -6.62 13.60
N ALA A 352 10.18 -7.15 14.84
CA ALA A 352 9.01 -7.66 15.56
C ALA A 352 8.23 -6.57 16.30
N PHE A 353 8.91 -5.52 16.78
CA PHE A 353 8.30 -4.62 17.77
C PHE A 353 8.16 -3.16 17.33
N GLU A 354 8.80 -2.73 16.22
CA GLU A 354 8.47 -1.43 15.61
C GLU A 354 6.97 -1.33 15.38
N TYR A 355 6.38 -0.22 15.81
CA TYR A 355 4.92 0.01 15.74
C TYR A 355 4.11 -1.15 16.35
N GLN A 356 4.60 -1.70 17.47
CA GLN A 356 3.93 -2.77 18.24
C GLN A 356 3.60 -4.01 17.38
N GLY A 357 4.42 -4.30 16.35
CA GLY A 357 4.17 -5.42 15.44
C GLY A 357 2.93 -5.28 14.55
N GLN A 358 2.32 -4.08 14.46
CA GLN A 358 1.13 -3.81 13.64
C GLN A 358 1.48 -3.49 12.19
N LYS A 359 2.43 -4.23 11.63
CA LYS A 359 2.82 -4.16 10.23
C LYS A 359 2.56 -5.53 9.58
N CYS A 360 1.99 -5.51 8.38
CA CYS A 360 1.85 -6.74 7.59
C CYS A 360 3.19 -7.45 7.37
N SER A 361 4.30 -6.69 7.35
CA SER A 361 5.69 -7.14 7.19
C SER A 361 6.44 -7.38 8.51
N ALA A 362 5.83 -7.18 9.70
CA ALA A 362 6.51 -7.37 10.98
C ALA A 362 6.98 -8.83 11.15
N ASN A 363 8.18 -9.02 11.68
CA ASN A 363 8.66 -10.35 12.03
C ASN A 363 7.83 -10.93 13.18
N SER A 364 7.26 -12.10 13.00
CA SER A 364 6.37 -12.70 13.99
C SER A 364 6.71 -14.14 14.35
N ARG A 365 7.69 -14.74 13.65
CA ARG A 365 8.28 -16.06 13.97
C ARG A 365 9.75 -16.11 13.58
N VAL A 366 10.59 -16.74 14.41
CA VAL A 366 12.02 -16.88 14.13
C VAL A 366 12.46 -18.31 14.39
N TYR A 367 13.30 -18.83 13.50
CA TYR A 367 13.97 -20.11 13.61
C TYR A 367 15.42 -19.86 13.94
N VAL A 368 15.93 -20.36 15.06
CA VAL A 368 17.29 -20.10 15.54
C VAL A 368 18.05 -21.41 15.71
N ALA A 369 19.24 -21.52 15.15
CA ALA A 369 20.09 -22.70 15.33
C ALA A 369 20.48 -22.86 16.81
N GLU A 370 20.51 -24.10 17.30
CA GLU A 370 20.73 -24.43 18.70
C GLU A 370 22.04 -23.90 19.24
N SER A 371 23.12 -23.99 18.48
CA SER A 371 24.46 -23.53 18.91
C SER A 371 24.53 -22.02 19.16
N VAL A 372 23.72 -21.21 18.50
CA VAL A 372 23.71 -19.74 18.65
C VAL A 372 22.54 -19.24 19.52
N TRP A 373 21.62 -20.11 19.90
CA TRP A 373 20.45 -19.73 20.70
C TRP A 373 20.78 -19.07 22.05
N PRO A 374 21.74 -19.56 22.86
CA PRO A 374 22.03 -18.94 24.16
C PRO A 374 22.45 -17.46 24.02
N GLU A 375 23.31 -17.14 23.05
CA GLU A 375 23.78 -15.77 22.79
C GLU A 375 22.64 -14.92 22.20
N PHE A 376 21.87 -15.46 21.27
CA PHE A 376 20.71 -14.79 20.67
C PHE A 376 19.66 -14.46 21.74
N LYS A 377 19.30 -15.44 22.61
CA LYS A 377 18.34 -15.27 23.71
C LYS A 377 18.79 -14.14 24.65
N LYS A 378 20.07 -14.12 25.02
CA LYS A 378 20.65 -13.07 25.88
C LYS A 378 20.46 -11.68 25.27
N HIS A 379 20.91 -11.47 24.03
CA HIS A 379 20.78 -10.17 23.37
C HIS A 379 19.33 -9.76 23.18
N LEU A 380 18.46 -10.69 22.82
CA LEU A 380 17.04 -10.42 22.65
C LEU A 380 16.40 -9.98 23.98
N GLN A 381 16.65 -10.68 25.08
CA GLN A 381 16.13 -10.34 26.42
C GLN A 381 16.63 -8.97 26.90
N GLU A 382 17.92 -8.67 26.73
CA GLU A 382 18.52 -7.38 27.06
C GLU A 382 17.84 -6.24 26.32
N GLN A 383 17.68 -6.38 25.00
CA GLN A 383 17.08 -5.33 24.16
C GLN A 383 15.60 -5.14 24.44
N VAL A 384 14.82 -6.21 24.50
CA VAL A 384 13.38 -6.13 24.78
C VAL A 384 13.10 -5.53 26.14
N SER A 385 13.86 -5.90 27.18
CA SER A 385 13.71 -5.37 28.54
C SER A 385 14.04 -3.87 28.62
N ALA A 386 14.90 -3.36 27.76
CA ALA A 386 15.27 -1.95 27.69
C ALA A 386 14.25 -1.06 26.97
N LEU A 387 13.29 -1.64 26.21
CA LEU A 387 12.30 -0.86 25.48
C LEU A 387 11.32 -0.17 26.44
N LYS A 388 11.22 1.15 26.32
CA LYS A 388 10.22 1.93 27.06
C LYS A 388 8.86 1.80 26.40
N VAL A 389 7.83 1.59 27.22
CA VAL A 389 6.43 1.44 26.80
C VAL A 389 5.61 2.60 27.35
N GLY A 390 4.82 3.27 26.51
CA GLY A 390 3.95 4.35 26.97
C GLY A 390 3.38 5.22 25.88
N ASP A 391 2.91 6.39 26.27
CA ASP A 391 2.24 7.37 25.43
C ASP A 391 3.14 7.85 24.27
N VAL A 392 2.53 8.09 23.10
CA VAL A 392 3.22 8.59 21.89
C VAL A 392 3.81 9.99 22.07
N GLU A 393 3.23 10.79 22.99
CA GLU A 393 3.71 12.14 23.29
C GLU A 393 5.03 12.14 24.08
N ASN A 394 5.38 11.01 24.73
CA ASN A 394 6.71 10.83 25.29
C ASN A 394 7.64 10.18 24.27
N TYR A 395 8.43 10.97 23.60
CA TYR A 395 9.31 10.58 22.49
C TYR A 395 10.41 9.55 22.87
N GLU A 396 10.60 9.26 24.15
CA GLU A 396 11.48 8.19 24.59
C GLU A 396 10.85 6.80 24.50
N ASN A 397 9.52 6.73 24.35
CA ASN A 397 8.82 5.46 24.25
C ASN A 397 8.98 4.88 22.84
N PHE A 398 9.61 3.72 22.77
CA PHE A 398 9.74 2.95 21.53
C PHE A 398 8.46 2.18 21.23
N ILE A 399 7.80 1.66 22.26
CA ILE A 399 6.54 0.91 22.19
C ILE A 399 5.41 1.81 22.66
N ASN A 400 4.33 1.82 21.88
CA ASN A 400 3.13 2.59 22.15
C ASN A 400 1.90 1.66 22.16
N PRO A 401 0.67 2.16 22.27
CA PRO A 401 -0.50 1.28 22.33
C PRO A 401 -0.80 0.62 21.00
N VAL A 402 -1.47 -0.54 21.04
CA VAL A 402 -2.14 -1.11 19.86
C VAL A 402 -3.40 -0.31 19.54
N ILE A 403 -3.90 -0.46 18.31
CA ILE A 403 -4.82 0.52 17.70
C ILE A 403 -6.18 0.66 18.40
N HIS A 404 -6.77 -0.41 18.91
CA HIS A 404 -8.11 -0.40 19.51
C HIS A 404 -8.32 -1.56 20.48
N GLU A 405 -9.42 -1.50 21.23
CA GLU A 405 -9.78 -2.46 22.27
C GLU A 405 -9.82 -3.91 21.76
N ALA A 406 -10.45 -4.15 20.60
CA ALA A 406 -10.53 -5.50 20.04
C ALA A 406 -9.15 -6.11 19.71
N SER A 407 -8.17 -5.29 19.29
CA SER A 407 -6.78 -5.72 19.11
C SER A 407 -6.13 -6.03 20.45
N PHE A 408 -6.34 -5.18 21.45
CA PHE A 408 -5.84 -5.40 22.80
C PHE A 408 -6.39 -6.70 23.40
N ASP A 409 -7.70 -6.88 23.38
CA ASP A 409 -8.36 -8.04 24.00
C ASP A 409 -7.90 -9.35 23.35
N LYS A 410 -7.79 -9.37 22.01
CA LYS A 410 -7.24 -10.51 21.28
C LYS A 410 -5.81 -10.86 21.74
N LEU A 411 -4.92 -9.87 21.81
CA LEU A 411 -3.53 -10.07 22.16
C LEU A 411 -3.36 -10.43 23.64
N ASN A 412 -4.11 -9.78 24.52
CA ASN A 412 -4.11 -10.10 25.95
C ASN A 412 -4.62 -11.52 26.20
N LYS A 413 -5.66 -11.96 25.48
CA LYS A 413 -6.13 -13.35 25.56
C LYS A 413 -5.02 -14.35 25.20
N ILE A 414 -4.25 -14.09 24.13
CA ILE A 414 -3.12 -14.95 23.75
C ILE A 414 -2.06 -15.00 24.86
N ILE A 415 -1.74 -13.86 25.49
CA ILE A 415 -0.79 -13.80 26.61
C ILE A 415 -1.31 -14.59 27.83
N GLU A 416 -2.59 -14.49 28.15
CA GLU A 416 -3.19 -15.23 29.26
C GLU A 416 -3.27 -16.74 28.99
N ASP A 417 -3.71 -17.13 27.78
CA ASP A 417 -3.77 -18.53 27.37
C ASP A 417 -2.38 -19.19 27.40
N ALA A 418 -1.34 -18.48 26.98
CA ALA A 418 0.04 -18.96 26.96
C ALA A 418 0.61 -19.33 28.34
N LYS A 419 0.05 -18.79 29.44
CA LYS A 419 0.49 -19.14 30.80
C LYS A 419 0.27 -20.61 31.16
N ASN A 420 -0.71 -21.24 30.51
CA ASN A 420 -1.09 -22.64 30.75
C ASN A 420 -0.71 -23.56 29.56
N ASP A 421 -0.04 -23.02 28.55
CA ASP A 421 0.34 -23.77 27.37
C ASP A 421 1.70 -24.44 27.58
N LYS A 422 1.73 -25.76 27.50
CA LYS A 422 2.93 -26.57 27.74
C LYS A 422 3.96 -26.50 26.60
N ASP A 423 3.50 -26.09 25.41
CA ASP A 423 4.37 -25.95 24.24
C ASP A 423 5.11 -24.59 24.23
N LEU A 424 4.75 -23.67 25.16
CA LEU A 424 5.28 -22.31 25.21
C LEU A 424 6.09 -22.04 26.46
N GLU A 425 7.32 -21.54 26.30
CA GLU A 425 8.15 -20.96 27.34
C GLU A 425 8.21 -19.44 27.19
N LEU A 426 7.84 -18.67 28.20
CA LEU A 426 7.99 -17.21 28.17
C LEU A 426 9.47 -16.84 28.27
N VAL A 427 10.01 -16.22 27.21
CA VAL A 427 11.39 -15.73 27.17
C VAL A 427 11.50 -14.35 27.81
N VAL A 428 10.57 -13.43 27.48
CA VAL A 428 10.52 -12.07 28.02
C VAL A 428 9.14 -11.45 27.73
N GLY A 429 8.68 -10.51 28.58
CA GLY A 429 7.42 -9.78 28.41
C GLY A 429 6.24 -10.40 29.16
N GLY A 430 5.15 -10.73 28.46
CA GLY A 430 3.95 -11.36 29.03
C GLY A 430 3.06 -10.40 29.83
N LYS A 431 3.03 -9.10 29.50
CA LYS A 431 2.25 -8.08 30.20
C LYS A 431 1.37 -7.29 29.24
N ALA A 432 0.19 -6.88 29.71
CA ALA A 432 -0.71 -5.96 29.03
C ALA A 432 -1.47 -5.09 30.03
N SER A 433 -1.88 -3.87 29.68
CA SER A 433 -2.72 -2.98 30.48
C SER A 433 -3.59 -2.11 29.57
N LYS A 434 -4.89 -1.99 29.92
CA LYS A 434 -5.83 -1.06 29.26
C LYS A 434 -6.41 0.00 30.21
N ASP A 435 -5.73 0.32 31.29
CA ASP A 435 -6.22 1.30 32.30
C ASP A 435 -6.38 2.71 31.71
N LYS A 436 -5.45 3.13 30.83
CA LYS A 436 -5.45 4.43 30.17
C LYS A 436 -5.55 4.29 28.65
N GLY A 437 -4.74 3.42 28.07
CA GLY A 437 -4.65 3.12 26.64
C GLY A 437 -4.42 1.62 26.43
N TYR A 438 -4.34 1.19 25.19
CA TYR A 438 -4.29 -0.23 24.80
C TYR A 438 -2.84 -0.76 24.75
N TYR A 439 -2.16 -0.85 25.90
CA TYR A 439 -0.74 -1.19 25.98
C TYR A 439 -0.53 -2.70 26.09
N VAL A 440 0.06 -3.29 25.04
CA VAL A 440 0.57 -4.67 25.03
C VAL A 440 2.09 -4.61 24.97
N TYR A 441 2.75 -5.20 25.98
CA TYR A 441 4.20 -5.17 26.07
C TYR A 441 4.84 -6.16 25.10
N PRO A 442 6.03 -5.87 24.55
CA PRO A 442 6.78 -6.82 23.74
C PRO A 442 6.92 -8.15 24.43
N THR A 443 6.47 -9.22 23.78
CA THR A 443 6.41 -10.55 24.37
C THR A 443 7.03 -11.56 23.43
N VAL A 444 7.91 -12.42 23.96
CA VAL A 444 8.59 -13.47 23.21
C VAL A 444 8.33 -14.80 23.87
N TYR A 445 7.87 -15.76 23.08
CA TYR A 445 7.74 -17.16 23.49
C TYR A 445 8.68 -18.04 22.67
N GLN A 446 9.39 -18.96 23.34
CA GLN A 446 10.01 -20.10 22.69
C GLN A 446 8.99 -21.24 22.65
N THR A 447 8.91 -21.94 21.52
CA THR A 447 8.04 -23.11 21.37
C THR A 447 8.84 -24.35 20.97
N THR A 448 8.44 -25.50 21.50
CA THR A 448 8.91 -26.82 21.06
C THR A 448 8.12 -27.37 19.88
N ASN A 449 6.95 -26.77 19.60
CA ASN A 449 6.06 -27.14 18.50
C ASN A 449 6.15 -26.10 17.35
N PRO A 450 6.90 -26.40 16.27
CA PRO A 450 7.06 -25.43 15.17
C PRO A 450 5.79 -25.13 14.38
N ARG A 451 4.70 -25.86 14.63
CA ARG A 451 3.38 -25.65 14.04
C ARG A 451 2.36 -25.09 15.03
N HIS A 452 2.82 -24.66 16.18
CA HIS A 452 2.00 -23.98 17.18
C HIS A 452 1.29 -22.76 16.56
N GLU A 453 0.12 -22.37 17.09
CA GLU A 453 -0.65 -21.21 16.61
C GLU A 453 0.21 -19.92 16.56
N ILE A 454 1.07 -19.72 17.55
CA ILE A 454 2.00 -18.58 17.60
C ILE A 454 2.97 -18.53 16.41
N MET A 455 3.21 -19.67 15.73
CA MET A 455 4.08 -19.78 14.54
C MET A 455 3.31 -19.72 13.23
N THR A 456 1.99 -19.95 13.25
CA THR A 456 1.18 -20.14 12.03
C THR A 456 0.22 -19.01 11.75
N GLN A 457 -0.37 -18.38 12.79
CA GLN A 457 -1.39 -17.34 12.65
C GLN A 457 -0.80 -15.93 12.76
N GLU A 458 -1.34 -15.00 11.99
CA GLU A 458 -1.05 -13.59 12.09
C GLU A 458 -1.70 -12.99 13.33
N LEU A 459 -0.91 -12.53 14.27
CA LEU A 459 -1.39 -11.93 15.53
C LEU A 459 -1.60 -10.42 15.40
N PHE A 460 -0.80 -9.75 14.57
CA PHE A 460 -0.80 -8.31 14.33
C PHE A 460 -0.62 -7.50 15.62
N GLY A 461 0.40 -7.86 16.39
CA GLY A 461 0.71 -7.28 17.68
C GLY A 461 2.13 -7.64 18.14
N PRO A 462 2.60 -7.13 19.28
CA PRO A 462 4.00 -7.28 19.73
C PRO A 462 4.28 -8.64 20.39
N ILE A 463 3.94 -9.72 19.68
CA ILE A 463 4.17 -11.10 20.15
C ILE A 463 4.98 -11.85 19.10
N LEU A 464 6.13 -12.40 19.52
CA LEU A 464 7.08 -13.13 18.69
C LEU A 464 7.21 -14.58 19.13
N GLY A 465 7.05 -15.52 18.19
CA GLY A 465 7.35 -16.94 18.40
C GLY A 465 8.76 -17.31 17.96
N ILE A 466 9.47 -18.12 18.74
CA ILE A 466 10.79 -18.64 18.42
C ILE A 466 10.78 -20.16 18.46
N TYR A 467 11.33 -20.77 17.42
CA TYR A 467 11.62 -22.20 17.34
C TYR A 467 13.13 -22.41 17.26
N VAL A 468 13.69 -23.21 18.16
CA VAL A 468 15.12 -23.56 18.17
C VAL A 468 15.28 -24.89 17.48
N PHE A 469 16.12 -24.95 16.45
CA PHE A 469 16.36 -26.14 15.67
C PHE A 469 17.80 -26.67 15.83
N PRO A 470 18.03 -28.01 15.77
CA PRO A 470 19.37 -28.59 15.78
C PRO A 470 20.19 -28.14 14.57
N ASP A 471 21.47 -27.81 14.76
CA ASP A 471 22.34 -27.28 13.71
C ASP A 471 22.44 -28.20 12.47
N ASN A 472 22.33 -29.50 12.65
CA ASN A 472 22.35 -30.50 11.57
C ASN A 472 21.01 -30.66 10.85
N GLU A 473 19.94 -30.00 11.29
CA GLU A 473 18.60 -30.04 10.67
C GLU A 473 18.30 -28.79 9.81
N TRP A 474 19.33 -28.16 9.25
CA TRP A 474 19.17 -26.96 8.44
C TRP A 474 18.21 -27.15 7.25
N GLU A 475 18.41 -28.20 6.47
CA GLU A 475 17.60 -28.49 5.28
C GLU A 475 16.14 -28.81 5.62
N GLU A 476 15.91 -29.57 6.66
CA GLU A 476 14.60 -29.90 7.21
C GLU A 476 13.90 -28.65 7.73
N THR A 477 14.66 -27.76 8.37
CA THR A 477 14.15 -26.48 8.90
C THR A 477 13.75 -25.53 7.76
N LEU A 478 14.49 -25.47 6.65
CA LEU A 478 14.08 -24.70 5.49
C LEU A 478 12.74 -25.19 4.92
N LYS A 479 12.55 -26.50 4.79
CA LYS A 479 11.28 -27.13 4.35
C LYS A 479 10.15 -26.86 5.34
N LEU A 480 10.44 -27.00 6.64
CA LEU A 480 9.50 -26.70 7.71
C LEU A 480 9.03 -25.23 7.65
N LEU A 481 9.96 -24.29 7.55
CA LEU A 481 9.67 -22.85 7.47
C LEU A 481 8.75 -22.53 6.31
N ASP A 482 9.02 -23.06 5.12
CA ASP A 482 8.21 -22.82 3.91
C ASP A 482 6.78 -23.34 4.04
N THR A 483 6.57 -24.42 4.80
CA THR A 483 5.27 -25.07 4.96
C THR A 483 4.52 -24.74 6.24
N THR A 484 5.13 -23.99 7.17
CA THR A 484 4.53 -23.66 8.48
C THR A 484 3.32 -22.75 8.33
N SER A 485 3.34 -21.83 7.37
CA SER A 485 2.27 -20.85 7.19
C SER A 485 1.89 -20.70 5.72
N ARG A 486 0.64 -20.33 5.47
CA ARG A 486 0.13 -20.02 4.13
C ARG A 486 0.51 -18.62 3.63
N TYR A 487 1.11 -17.79 4.47
CA TYR A 487 1.57 -16.45 4.12
C TYR A 487 2.95 -16.47 3.47
N ALA A 488 3.20 -15.53 2.56
CA ALA A 488 4.48 -15.36 1.91
C ALA A 488 4.73 -13.88 1.56
N LEU A 489 4.76 -13.00 2.59
CA LEU A 489 5.01 -11.58 2.39
C LEU A 489 6.50 -11.26 2.52
N THR A 490 7.08 -11.36 3.72
CA THR A 490 8.50 -11.05 3.92
C THR A 490 9.23 -12.13 4.73
N GLY A 491 10.55 -12.19 4.56
CA GLY A 491 11.44 -13.05 5.34
C GLY A 491 12.85 -12.53 5.43
N SER A 492 13.59 -12.95 6.47
CA SER A 492 15.00 -12.63 6.68
C SER A 492 15.84 -13.89 6.87
N ILE A 493 17.03 -13.92 6.25
CA ILE A 493 18.04 -14.94 6.46
C ILE A 493 19.30 -14.31 7.04
N PHE A 494 19.80 -14.84 8.14
CA PHE A 494 21.01 -14.37 8.81
C PHE A 494 22.09 -15.44 8.74
N ALA A 495 23.16 -15.19 8.00
CA ALA A 495 24.35 -16.04 7.89
C ALA A 495 25.54 -15.21 7.38
N LYS A 496 26.76 -15.52 7.82
CA LYS A 496 27.99 -14.94 7.24
C LYS A 496 28.45 -15.68 5.99
N ASP A 497 28.12 -16.99 5.87
CA ASP A 497 28.50 -17.80 4.73
C ASP A 497 27.62 -17.46 3.51
N PRO A 498 28.21 -16.96 2.41
CA PRO A 498 27.45 -16.61 1.20
C PRO A 498 26.83 -17.82 0.48
N TYR A 499 27.40 -19.02 0.63
CA TYR A 499 26.83 -20.24 0.04
C TYR A 499 25.54 -20.63 0.77
N VAL A 500 25.53 -20.55 2.11
CA VAL A 500 24.33 -20.75 2.93
C VAL A 500 23.23 -19.76 2.54
N LEU A 501 23.58 -18.46 2.37
CA LEU A 501 22.62 -17.44 1.95
C LEU A 501 22.01 -17.77 0.60
N ARG A 502 22.81 -18.14 -0.41
CA ARG A 502 22.31 -18.47 -1.76
C ARG A 502 21.48 -19.74 -1.76
N HIS A 503 21.92 -20.75 -1.01
CA HIS A 503 21.17 -22.00 -0.88
C HIS A 503 19.79 -21.75 -0.24
N ALA A 504 19.73 -21.09 0.91
CA ALA A 504 18.49 -20.78 1.59
C ALA A 504 17.58 -19.86 0.76
N GLN A 505 18.13 -18.85 0.06
CA GLN A 505 17.37 -18.02 -0.89
C GLN A 505 16.66 -18.87 -1.95
N ASN A 506 17.34 -19.86 -2.51
CA ASN A 506 16.75 -20.74 -3.53
C ASN A 506 15.72 -21.70 -2.93
N ALA A 507 16.00 -22.30 -1.76
CA ALA A 507 15.08 -23.19 -1.07
C ALA A 507 13.77 -22.48 -0.69
N LEU A 508 13.85 -21.21 -0.26
CA LEU A 508 12.73 -20.39 0.24
C LEU A 508 12.14 -19.44 -0.81
N LYS A 509 12.38 -19.64 -2.11
CA LYS A 509 11.95 -18.73 -3.19
C LYS A 509 10.44 -18.45 -3.22
N HIS A 510 9.61 -19.33 -2.67
CA HIS A 510 8.16 -19.17 -2.58
C HIS A 510 7.66 -18.77 -1.19
N ALA A 511 8.54 -18.74 -0.18
CA ALA A 511 8.19 -18.45 1.21
C ALA A 511 8.09 -16.95 1.51
N ALA A 512 8.51 -16.08 0.59
CA ALA A 512 8.43 -14.62 0.72
C ALA A 512 8.34 -13.94 -0.65
N GLY A 513 7.52 -12.90 -0.76
CA GLY A 513 7.53 -11.98 -1.89
C GLY A 513 8.67 -10.97 -1.81
N MET A 514 9.16 -10.70 -0.59
CA MET A 514 10.31 -9.83 -0.30
C MET A 514 11.26 -10.54 0.65
N LEU A 515 12.49 -10.74 0.20
CA LEU A 515 13.52 -11.44 0.97
C LEU A 515 14.66 -10.49 1.36
N TYR A 516 15.06 -10.54 2.62
CA TYR A 516 16.10 -9.73 3.20
C TYR A 516 17.26 -10.61 3.70
N LEU A 517 18.49 -10.21 3.41
CA LEU A 517 19.69 -10.94 3.82
C LEU A 517 20.45 -10.10 4.84
N ASN A 518 20.69 -10.67 6.03
CA ASN A 518 21.42 -10.04 7.15
C ASN A 518 20.84 -8.70 7.63
N THR A 519 19.53 -8.49 7.43
CA THR A 519 18.81 -7.31 7.93
C THR A 519 17.38 -7.67 8.28
N LYS A 520 16.65 -6.73 8.90
CA LYS A 520 15.26 -6.90 9.31
C LYS A 520 14.33 -7.10 8.10
N CYS A 521 13.29 -7.92 8.23
CA CYS A 521 12.33 -8.24 7.17
C CYS A 521 11.26 -7.17 6.92
N THR A 522 11.36 -6.00 7.53
CA THR A 522 10.38 -4.90 7.42
C THR A 522 11.07 -3.57 7.17
N GLY A 523 10.32 -2.55 6.74
CA GLY A 523 10.84 -1.23 6.42
C GLY A 523 11.33 -1.14 4.98
N ALA A 524 10.56 -1.67 4.04
CA ALA A 524 10.76 -1.43 2.61
C ALA A 524 10.71 0.06 2.31
N VAL A 525 11.59 0.52 1.42
CA VAL A 525 11.65 1.91 0.96
C VAL A 525 11.09 1.97 -0.45
N VAL A 526 10.20 2.92 -0.70
CA VAL A 526 9.57 3.13 -2.01
C VAL A 526 10.63 3.27 -3.10
N ALA A 527 10.41 2.65 -4.25
CA ALA A 527 11.32 2.56 -5.39
C ALA A 527 12.64 1.79 -5.15
N GLN A 528 12.93 1.36 -3.91
CA GLN A 528 14.10 0.52 -3.62
C GLN A 528 13.72 -0.96 -3.43
N GLN A 529 12.65 -1.24 -2.70
CA GLN A 529 12.12 -2.59 -2.51
C GLN A 529 10.63 -2.63 -2.88
N PRO A 530 10.26 -3.03 -4.11
CA PRO A 530 8.87 -3.16 -4.53
C PRO A 530 8.08 -4.07 -3.59
N PHE A 531 7.01 -3.53 -3.00
CA PHE A 531 6.27 -4.19 -1.94
C PHE A 531 5.22 -5.16 -2.49
N GLY A 532 5.14 -6.36 -1.93
CA GLY A 532 4.08 -7.32 -2.23
C GLY A 532 4.46 -8.74 -1.87
N GLY A 533 3.43 -9.51 -1.51
CA GLY A 533 3.51 -10.91 -1.12
C GLY A 533 2.64 -11.84 -1.96
N SER A 534 3.03 -13.11 -2.00
CA SER A 534 2.28 -14.17 -2.66
C SER A 534 1.51 -15.05 -1.66
N ARG A 535 0.91 -16.13 -2.13
CA ARG A 535 0.04 -17.02 -1.33
C ARG A 535 -1.09 -16.21 -0.66
N ASP A 536 -1.33 -16.44 0.63
CA ASP A 536 -2.35 -15.74 1.41
C ASP A 536 -1.98 -14.27 1.76
N SER A 537 -0.82 -13.78 1.33
CA SER A 537 -0.36 -12.40 1.58
C SER A 537 -0.75 -11.41 0.48
N GLY A 538 -1.38 -11.83 -0.61
CA GLY A 538 -1.91 -10.91 -1.60
C GLY A 538 -1.71 -11.35 -3.05
N THR A 539 -1.98 -10.43 -3.96
CA THR A 539 -1.91 -10.65 -5.41
C THR A 539 -0.52 -10.40 -6.00
N ASN A 540 0.40 -9.91 -5.17
CA ASN A 540 1.81 -9.67 -5.50
C ASN A 540 2.05 -8.75 -6.71
N ASP A 541 1.23 -7.71 -6.85
CA ASP A 541 1.30 -6.75 -7.96
C ASP A 541 2.49 -5.78 -7.84
N LYS A 542 3.29 -5.90 -6.77
CA LYS A 542 4.48 -5.07 -6.50
C LYS A 542 4.16 -3.58 -6.46
N THR A 543 3.50 -3.17 -5.38
CA THR A 543 3.19 -1.77 -5.06
C THR A 543 4.42 -0.88 -5.24
N GLY A 544 4.25 0.27 -5.90
CA GLY A 544 5.34 1.19 -6.23
C GLY A 544 5.98 0.94 -7.60
N THR A 545 5.42 0.06 -8.45
CA THR A 545 5.99 -0.25 -9.76
C THR A 545 5.00 -0.08 -10.90
N MET A 546 5.52 -0.09 -12.13
CA MET A 546 4.72 -0.12 -13.36
C MET A 546 3.77 -1.33 -13.41
N ALA A 547 4.16 -2.49 -12.89
CA ALA A 547 3.30 -3.69 -12.84
C ALA A 547 2.02 -3.43 -12.03
N HIS A 548 2.13 -2.71 -10.90
CA HIS A 548 0.98 -2.28 -10.12
C HIS A 548 0.09 -1.30 -10.91
N LEU A 549 0.69 -0.33 -11.61
CA LEU A 549 -0.03 0.64 -12.42
C LEU A 549 -0.82 -0.01 -13.56
N GLN A 550 -0.30 -1.08 -14.17
CA GLN A 550 -0.99 -1.82 -15.23
C GLN A 550 -2.35 -2.38 -14.80
N ARG A 551 -2.59 -2.53 -13.50
CA ARG A 551 -3.89 -2.97 -12.96
C ARG A 551 -4.98 -1.91 -13.12
N PHE A 552 -4.63 -0.65 -13.31
CA PHE A 552 -5.56 0.49 -13.37
C PHE A 552 -5.70 1.08 -14.77
N VAL A 553 -5.21 0.41 -15.80
CA VAL A 553 -5.39 0.81 -17.20
C VAL A 553 -5.98 -0.31 -18.03
N SER A 554 -6.79 0.09 -19.05
CA SER A 554 -7.32 -0.77 -20.10
C SER A 554 -6.68 -0.37 -21.43
N THR A 555 -5.79 -1.20 -21.95
CA THR A 555 -5.06 -0.91 -23.18
C THR A 555 -5.95 -1.11 -24.41
N ARG A 556 -5.83 -0.21 -25.39
CA ARG A 556 -6.43 -0.34 -26.71
C ARG A 556 -5.33 -0.28 -27.78
N THR A 557 -5.29 -1.29 -28.63
CA THR A 557 -4.40 -1.27 -29.80
C THR A 557 -5.12 -0.57 -30.96
N ILE A 558 -4.43 0.34 -31.61
CA ILE A 558 -4.92 1.06 -32.79
C ILE A 558 -3.98 0.76 -33.95
N LYS A 559 -4.53 0.27 -35.05
CA LYS A 559 -3.86 0.17 -36.35
C LYS A 559 -4.49 1.21 -37.28
N GLU A 560 -3.69 2.11 -37.78
CA GLU A 560 -4.10 3.10 -38.76
C GLU A 560 -3.34 2.83 -40.07
N GLU A 561 -4.08 2.63 -41.16
CA GLU A 561 -3.52 2.33 -42.48
C GLU A 561 -3.73 3.52 -43.40
N PHE A 562 -2.65 3.98 -44.01
CA PHE A 562 -2.65 5.16 -44.89
C PHE A 562 -2.71 4.81 -46.37
N VAL A 563 -2.61 3.51 -46.71
CA VAL A 563 -2.70 3.01 -48.09
C VAL A 563 -4.01 2.26 -48.24
N PRO A 564 -4.93 2.75 -49.11
CA PRO A 564 -6.21 2.07 -49.34
C PRO A 564 -6.01 0.67 -49.92
N LEU A 565 -6.87 -0.27 -49.53
CA LEU A 565 -6.92 -1.61 -50.11
C LEU A 565 -7.52 -1.51 -51.55
N GLU A 566 -6.75 -1.93 -52.54
CA GLU A 566 -7.19 -1.90 -53.95
C GLU A 566 -7.79 -3.22 -54.43
N LYS A 567 -7.43 -4.34 -53.81
CA LYS A 567 -7.91 -5.69 -54.16
C LYS A 567 -8.23 -6.49 -52.89
N VAL A 568 -9.29 -7.28 -52.95
CA VAL A 568 -9.69 -8.22 -51.89
C VAL A 568 -8.82 -9.48 -51.89
N LEU A 569 -8.47 -9.97 -53.07
CA LEU A 569 -7.70 -11.18 -53.24
C LEU A 569 -6.21 -10.95 -52.95
N TYR A 570 -5.59 -11.93 -52.33
CA TYR A 570 -4.14 -11.98 -52.13
C TYR A 570 -3.44 -12.54 -53.39
N PRO A 571 -2.17 -12.24 -53.62
CA PRO A 571 -1.42 -12.80 -54.73
C PRO A 571 -1.49 -14.34 -54.84
N SER A 572 -1.64 -15.01 -53.71
CA SER A 572 -1.80 -16.48 -53.64
C SER A 572 -3.19 -16.97 -54.12
N ASN A 573 -4.15 -16.08 -54.29
CA ASN A 573 -5.51 -16.41 -54.76
C ASN A 573 -5.72 -16.09 -56.24
N GLU A 574 -4.73 -15.48 -56.88
CA GLU A 574 -4.68 -15.20 -58.30
C GLU A 574 -3.78 -16.27 -59.02
#